data_45c3fab7b6a79f9fe5fe52b76cd23c4f
#
_entry.id   45c3fab7b6a79f9fe5fe52b76cd23c4f
#
_cell.length_a   1.000
_cell.length_b   1.000
_cell.length_c   1.000
_cell.angle_alpha   90.00
_cell.angle_beta   90.00
_cell.angle_gamma   90.00
#
_symmetry.space_group_name_H-M   'P 1'
#
loop_
_entity.id
_entity.type
_entity.pdbx_description
1 polymer ?
#
loop_
_entity_poly.entity_id
_entity_poly.type
_entity_poly.pdbx_seq_one_letter_code
_entity_poly.pdbx_strand_id
1 'polypeptide(L)'
;QQHSGLILFSSGSTGAPKAMIHNLDNLVDSYKGKRGKNIVFLIFLMFDHIGGLNSLLNCLSMGVTMVFPEHREPEHVAELIEKYKVNILPASPTFLNLVLISEANLRYNMSSLRMITYGTEPMPDSLLLKLKTFFPRVKFLQTFGTSETGISQTTSKSSDSTFLKIDDPNTEIKIVRGELWIRSKTQVMGYLNSSMERFTEDGWFKTGDLVEEASDGYIKI
;
A
#
# COMPACT_ATOMS: atom_id res chain seq x y z
N GLN A 1 -3.57 -9.04 30.22
CA GLN A 1 -2.35 -8.72 29.49
C GLN A 1 -2.46 -7.28 28.99
N GLN A 2 -1.48 -6.44 29.31
CA GLN A 2 -1.40 -5.08 28.79
C GLN A 2 -0.80 -5.15 27.38
N HIS A 3 -1.61 -4.86 26.36
CA HIS A 3 -1.15 -4.72 24.98
C HIS A 3 -1.07 -3.24 24.64
N SER A 4 -0.09 -2.87 23.80
CA SER A 4 0.00 -1.52 23.25
C SER A 4 -1.07 -1.33 22.19
N GLY A 5 -1.84 -0.24 22.28
CA GLY A 5 -2.89 0.12 21.32
C GLY A 5 -2.45 1.22 20.39
N LEU A 6 -2.93 1.19 19.15
CA LEU A 6 -2.83 2.28 18.18
C LEU A 6 -4.23 2.66 17.71
N ILE A 7 -4.55 3.95 17.71
CA ILE A 7 -5.81 4.45 17.17
C ILE A 7 -5.50 5.17 15.85
N LEU A 8 -6.13 4.71 14.78
CA LEU A 8 -6.12 5.36 13.47
C LEU A 8 -7.53 5.82 13.10
N PHE A 9 -7.60 6.90 12.35
CA PHE A 9 -8.87 7.42 11.85
C PHE A 9 -8.98 7.17 10.34
N SER A 10 -10.13 6.68 9.89
CA SER A 10 -10.45 6.64 8.46
C SER A 10 -11.44 7.75 8.11
N SER A 11 -11.35 8.26 6.89
CA SER A 11 -12.40 9.09 6.30
C SER A 11 -13.63 8.21 6.05
N GLY A 12 -14.54 8.12 7.02
CA GLY A 12 -15.74 7.29 6.87
C GLY A 12 -16.55 7.71 5.64
N SER A 13 -17.09 6.75 4.91
CA SER A 13 -18.02 6.97 3.77
C SER A 13 -19.28 7.78 4.15
N THR A 14 -19.57 7.90 5.43
CA THR A 14 -20.69 8.67 6.02
C THR A 14 -20.30 10.07 6.50
N GLY A 15 -19.07 10.52 6.25
CA GLY A 15 -18.56 11.85 6.61
C GLY A 15 -17.95 11.96 8.01
N ALA A 16 -18.27 11.09 8.96
CA ALA A 16 -17.61 11.07 10.27
C ALA A 16 -16.43 10.10 10.28
N PRO A 17 -15.21 10.52 10.71
CA PRO A 17 -14.07 9.63 10.81
C PRO A 17 -14.34 8.47 11.77
N LYS A 18 -13.99 7.25 11.36
CA LYS A 18 -14.05 6.07 12.24
C LYS A 18 -12.74 5.93 12.99
N ALA A 19 -12.80 5.86 14.32
CA ALA A 19 -11.66 5.62 15.19
C ALA A 19 -11.45 4.11 15.35
N MET A 20 -10.41 3.58 14.71
CA MET A 20 -10.07 2.16 14.66
C MET A 20 -9.02 1.82 15.72
N ILE A 21 -9.26 0.79 16.50
CA ILE A 21 -8.32 0.30 17.52
C ILE A 21 -7.52 -0.86 16.92
N HIS A 22 -6.21 -0.67 16.79
CA HIS A 22 -5.28 -1.73 16.38
C HIS A 22 -4.48 -2.25 17.59
N ASN A 23 -4.15 -3.54 17.57
CA ASN A 23 -3.12 -4.09 18.42
C ASN A 23 -1.75 -3.74 17.81
N LEU A 24 -1.05 -2.80 18.45
CA LEU A 24 0.26 -2.33 17.96
C LEU A 24 1.31 -3.44 18.01
N ASP A 25 1.26 -4.34 18.98
CA ASP A 25 2.19 -5.45 19.10
C ASP A 25 2.08 -6.38 17.87
N ASN A 26 0.85 -6.71 17.44
CA ASN A 26 0.61 -7.51 16.25
C ASN A 26 1.09 -6.81 14.96
N LEU A 27 0.87 -5.49 14.87
CA LEU A 27 1.38 -4.71 13.74
C LEU A 27 2.90 -4.76 13.69
N VAL A 28 3.58 -4.50 14.79
CA VAL A 28 5.05 -4.46 14.84
C VAL A 28 5.66 -5.84 14.63
N ASP A 29 5.02 -6.90 15.10
CA ASP A 29 5.50 -8.28 14.90
C ASP A 29 5.66 -8.66 13.43
N SER A 30 4.82 -8.12 12.54
CA SER A 30 4.90 -8.38 11.10
C SER A 30 6.17 -7.83 10.44
N TYR A 31 6.88 -6.93 11.10
CA TYR A 31 8.12 -6.32 10.61
C TYR A 31 9.40 -6.91 11.22
N LYS A 32 9.29 -7.78 12.22
CA LYS A 32 10.46 -8.40 12.87
C LYS A 32 11.22 -9.32 11.94
N GLY A 33 12.53 -9.41 12.15
CA GLY A 33 13.41 -10.34 11.44
C GLY A 33 13.70 -9.99 9.97
N LYS A 34 13.32 -8.80 9.50
CA LYS A 34 13.66 -8.36 8.13
C LYS A 34 15.16 -8.09 8.02
N ARG A 35 15.74 -8.50 6.90
CA ARG A 35 17.15 -8.24 6.62
C ARG A 35 17.36 -6.78 6.24
N GLY A 36 18.44 -6.18 6.76
CA GLY A 36 18.88 -4.85 6.38
C GLY A 36 19.10 -4.72 4.87
N LYS A 37 18.76 -3.55 4.31
CA LYS A 37 18.94 -3.27 2.88
C LYS A 37 19.59 -1.91 2.69
N ASN A 38 20.57 -1.84 1.80
CA ASN A 38 21.17 -0.57 1.39
C ASN A 38 20.37 0.00 0.20
N ILE A 39 19.25 0.62 0.49
CA ILE A 39 18.38 1.27 -0.49
C ILE A 39 17.88 2.60 0.06
N VAL A 40 17.45 3.48 -0.84
CA VAL A 40 16.82 4.76 -0.53
C VAL A 40 15.34 4.67 -0.84
N PHE A 41 14.51 4.97 0.13
CA PHE A 41 13.06 4.89 0.07
C PHE A 41 12.46 6.29 0.23
N LEU A 42 11.58 6.69 -0.67
CA LEU A 42 10.85 7.94 -0.54
C LEU A 42 9.58 7.71 0.26
N ILE A 43 9.44 8.41 1.38
CA ILE A 43 8.27 8.33 2.26
C ILE A 43 7.22 9.32 1.75
N PHE A 44 6.38 8.86 0.85
CA PHE A 44 5.36 9.68 0.17
C PHE A 44 4.03 9.71 0.91
N LEU A 45 3.63 8.57 1.48
CA LEU A 45 2.34 8.40 2.14
C LEU A 45 2.36 8.99 3.56
N MET A 46 1.24 9.56 4.00
CA MET A 46 1.11 10.15 5.34
C MET A 46 0.99 9.06 6.42
N PHE A 47 1.44 9.35 7.63
CA PHE A 47 1.48 8.39 8.74
C PHE A 47 0.17 8.26 9.52
N ASP A 48 -0.80 9.10 9.21
CA ASP A 48 -2.18 9.00 9.71
C ASP A 48 -2.99 7.89 9.00
N HIS A 49 -2.39 7.26 7.97
CA HIS A 49 -2.96 6.12 7.25
C HIS A 49 -2.11 4.86 7.44
N ILE A 50 -2.77 3.72 7.45
CA ILE A 50 -2.11 2.41 7.62
C ILE A 50 -1.02 2.16 6.56
N GLY A 51 -1.20 2.63 5.33
CA GLY A 51 -0.22 2.50 4.25
C GLY A 51 1.07 3.29 4.50
N GLY A 52 0.97 4.52 5.03
CA GLY A 52 2.13 5.33 5.40
C GLY A 52 2.86 4.76 6.61
N LEU A 53 2.11 4.35 7.64
CA LEU A 53 2.67 3.69 8.81
C LEU A 53 3.37 2.38 8.42
N ASN A 54 2.77 1.56 7.55
CA ASN A 54 3.39 0.37 7.00
C ASN A 54 4.73 0.67 6.29
N SER A 55 4.76 1.72 5.48
CA SER A 55 5.99 2.16 4.79
C SER A 55 7.07 2.54 5.79
N LEU A 56 6.74 3.35 6.81
CA LEU A 56 7.66 3.76 7.86
C LEU A 56 8.22 2.56 8.64
N LEU A 57 7.35 1.68 9.14
CA LEU A 57 7.75 0.51 9.93
C LEU A 57 8.61 -0.47 9.10
N ASN A 58 8.29 -0.65 7.81
CA ASN A 58 9.13 -1.41 6.90
C ASN A 58 10.53 -0.81 6.74
N CYS A 59 10.62 0.51 6.55
CA CYS A 59 11.89 1.21 6.41
C CYS A 59 12.74 1.10 7.69
N LEU A 60 12.13 1.32 8.85
CA LEU A 60 12.80 1.19 10.15
C LEU A 60 13.32 -0.23 10.38
N SER A 61 12.50 -1.24 10.08
CA SER A 61 12.86 -2.65 10.28
C SER A 61 14.01 -3.13 9.39
N MET A 62 14.17 -2.50 8.22
CA MET A 62 15.24 -2.83 7.27
C MET A 62 16.45 -1.89 7.36
N GLY A 63 16.39 -0.84 8.19
CA GLY A 63 17.48 0.14 8.33
C GLY A 63 17.81 0.87 7.03
N VAL A 64 16.79 1.20 6.21
CA VAL A 64 16.98 1.87 4.92
C VAL A 64 17.07 3.39 5.09
N THR A 65 17.69 4.07 4.13
CA THR A 65 17.67 5.55 4.08
C THR A 65 16.28 6.02 3.66
N MET A 66 15.71 6.95 4.42
CA MET A 66 14.40 7.52 4.15
C MET A 66 14.53 8.96 3.66
N VAL A 67 13.82 9.30 2.58
CA VAL A 67 13.70 10.66 2.04
C VAL A 67 12.26 11.12 2.24
N PHE A 68 12.08 12.26 2.90
CA PHE A 68 10.78 12.86 3.18
C PHE A 68 10.59 14.08 2.28
N PRO A 69 9.56 14.10 1.42
CA PRO A 69 9.27 15.27 0.60
C PRO A 69 8.59 16.36 1.46
N GLU A 70 9.01 17.62 1.29
CA GLU A 70 8.34 18.79 1.88
C GLU A 70 7.00 19.04 1.19
N HIS A 71 6.97 18.83 -0.12
CA HIS A 71 5.79 18.98 -0.97
C HIS A 71 5.57 17.72 -1.80
N ARG A 72 4.32 17.48 -2.20
CA ARG A 72 3.95 16.31 -3.01
C ARG A 72 3.72 16.63 -4.48
N GLU A 73 4.26 17.76 -4.96
CA GLU A 73 4.23 18.07 -6.39
C GLU A 73 5.17 17.14 -7.17
N PRO A 74 4.80 16.74 -8.40
CA PRO A 74 5.59 15.83 -9.22
C PRO A 74 7.04 16.26 -9.43
N GLU A 75 7.27 17.55 -9.66
CA GLU A 75 8.59 18.13 -9.86
C GLU A 75 9.48 17.97 -8.64
N HIS A 76 8.97 18.32 -7.47
CA HIS A 76 9.73 18.23 -6.22
C HIS A 76 10.09 16.78 -5.90
N VAL A 77 9.13 15.87 -6.07
CA VAL A 77 9.38 14.43 -5.86
C VAL A 77 10.41 13.89 -6.86
N ALA A 78 10.34 14.29 -8.14
CA ALA A 78 11.30 13.89 -9.15
C ALA A 78 12.71 14.45 -8.88
N GLU A 79 12.82 15.70 -8.41
CA GLU A 79 14.07 16.30 -7.94
C GLU A 79 14.69 15.50 -6.78
N LEU A 80 13.89 15.13 -5.78
CA LEU A 80 14.36 14.32 -4.67
C LEU A 80 14.84 12.92 -5.12
N ILE A 81 14.13 12.30 -6.09
CA ILE A 81 14.53 11.03 -6.68
C ILE A 81 15.90 11.16 -7.35
N GLU A 82 16.11 12.20 -8.14
CA GLU A 82 17.38 12.47 -8.78
C GLU A 82 18.49 12.75 -7.77
N LYS A 83 18.25 13.66 -6.82
CA LYS A 83 19.23 14.14 -5.83
C LYS A 83 19.70 13.02 -4.90
N TYR A 84 18.77 12.25 -4.34
CA TYR A 84 19.06 11.22 -3.34
C TYR A 84 19.15 9.81 -3.90
N LYS A 85 19.03 9.66 -5.24
CA LYS A 85 19.06 8.35 -5.92
C LYS A 85 18.06 7.36 -5.33
N VAL A 86 16.83 7.82 -5.16
CA VAL A 86 15.73 7.02 -4.60
C VAL A 86 15.54 5.73 -5.40
N ASN A 87 15.39 4.61 -4.70
CA ASN A 87 15.21 3.30 -5.31
C ASN A 87 13.75 2.83 -5.29
N ILE A 88 12.99 3.22 -4.25
CA ILE A 88 11.60 2.80 -4.07
C ILE A 88 10.71 4.01 -3.87
N LEU A 89 9.66 4.10 -4.68
CA LEU A 89 8.61 5.12 -4.61
C LEU A 89 7.25 4.43 -4.38
N PRO A 90 6.66 4.53 -3.19
CA PRO A 90 5.24 4.25 -3.01
C PRO A 90 4.42 5.46 -3.47
N ALA A 91 3.43 5.25 -4.31
CA ALA A 91 2.61 6.34 -4.84
C ALA A 91 1.22 5.86 -5.24
N SER A 92 0.25 6.78 -5.33
CA SER A 92 -1.05 6.46 -5.91
C SER A 92 -0.99 6.48 -7.45
N PRO A 93 -1.86 5.73 -8.15
CA PRO A 93 -2.03 5.86 -9.60
C PRO A 93 -2.27 7.30 -10.07
N THR A 94 -3.08 8.06 -9.34
CA THR A 94 -3.32 9.48 -9.62
C THR A 94 -2.02 10.29 -9.60
N PHE A 95 -1.18 10.12 -8.58
CA PHE A 95 0.11 10.83 -8.52
C PHE A 95 1.05 10.40 -9.66
N LEU A 96 1.12 9.11 -9.97
CA LEU A 96 1.93 8.62 -11.09
C LEU A 96 1.48 9.20 -12.44
N ASN A 97 0.18 9.39 -12.63
CA ASN A 97 -0.35 10.07 -13.80
C ASN A 97 0.06 11.55 -13.83
N LEU A 98 0.04 12.25 -12.68
CA LEU A 98 0.51 13.64 -12.58
C LEU A 98 2.00 13.77 -12.93
N VAL A 99 2.85 12.80 -12.55
CA VAL A 99 4.27 12.77 -12.95
C VAL A 99 4.42 12.73 -14.47
N LEU A 100 3.57 11.97 -15.17
CA LEU A 100 3.60 11.93 -16.63
C LEU A 100 3.03 13.21 -17.27
N ILE A 101 1.94 13.76 -16.73
CA ILE A 101 1.30 15.00 -17.23
C ILE A 101 2.22 16.21 -17.07
N SER A 102 2.91 16.30 -15.93
CA SER A 102 3.88 17.38 -15.67
C SER A 102 5.20 17.22 -16.41
N GLU A 103 5.40 16.08 -17.10
CA GLU A 103 6.66 15.75 -17.76
C GLU A 103 7.89 15.72 -16.82
N ALA A 104 7.67 15.62 -15.51
CA ALA A 104 8.75 15.54 -14.53
C ALA A 104 9.70 14.36 -14.81
N ASN A 105 9.15 13.24 -15.29
CA ASN A 105 9.90 12.05 -15.72
C ASN A 105 10.85 12.30 -16.92
N LEU A 106 10.65 13.37 -17.68
CA LEU A 106 11.52 13.76 -18.80
C LEU A 106 12.56 14.80 -18.37
N ARG A 107 12.27 15.62 -17.37
CA ARG A 107 13.13 16.71 -16.90
C ARG A 107 14.14 16.29 -15.83
N TYR A 108 13.82 15.27 -15.05
CA TYR A 108 14.65 14.78 -13.94
C TYR A 108 15.12 13.34 -14.19
N ASN A 109 16.34 13.05 -13.75
CA ASN A 109 16.90 11.70 -13.88
C ASN A 109 16.35 10.75 -12.81
N MET A 110 15.32 10.01 -13.15
CA MET A 110 14.69 9.02 -12.28
C MET A 110 15.23 7.58 -12.47
N SER A 111 16.38 7.42 -13.13
CA SER A 111 16.94 6.09 -13.45
C SER A 111 17.38 5.26 -12.24
N SER A 112 17.49 5.87 -11.05
CA SER A 112 17.74 5.17 -9.79
C SER A 112 16.57 4.35 -9.27
N LEU A 113 15.34 4.62 -9.76
CA LEU A 113 14.15 3.87 -9.39
C LEU A 113 14.28 2.41 -9.83
N ARG A 114 14.04 1.50 -8.89
CA ARG A 114 13.99 0.04 -9.10
C ARG A 114 12.59 -0.50 -8.93
N MET A 115 11.80 0.12 -8.05
CA MET A 115 10.44 -0.30 -7.76
C MET A 115 9.54 0.90 -7.51
N ILE A 116 8.34 0.84 -8.07
CA ILE A 116 7.21 1.69 -7.71
C ILE A 116 6.14 0.77 -7.13
N THR A 117 5.73 1.04 -5.89
CA THR A 117 4.58 0.36 -5.30
C THR A 117 3.36 1.26 -5.41
N TYR A 118 2.23 0.70 -5.80
CA TYR A 118 0.99 1.48 -5.96
C TYR A 118 -0.19 0.75 -5.34
N GLY A 119 -1.18 1.52 -4.90
CA GLY A 119 -2.39 1.04 -4.25
C GLY A 119 -3.28 2.22 -3.88
N THR A 120 -4.19 2.03 -2.94
CA THR A 120 -5.18 3.00 -2.45
C THR A 120 -6.31 3.32 -3.43
N GLU A 121 -6.10 3.14 -4.71
CA GLU A 121 -7.07 3.34 -5.78
C GLU A 121 -6.77 2.39 -6.96
N PRO A 122 -7.75 2.06 -7.83
CA PRO A 122 -7.53 1.21 -8.98
C PRO A 122 -6.52 1.82 -9.97
N MET A 123 -5.62 0.98 -10.51
CA MET A 123 -4.69 1.36 -11.56
C MET A 123 -5.32 1.10 -12.93
N PRO A 124 -5.56 2.14 -13.76
CA PRO A 124 -5.97 1.90 -15.14
C PRO A 124 -4.90 1.16 -15.94
N ASP A 125 -5.28 0.11 -16.68
CA ASP A 125 -4.35 -0.67 -17.51
C ASP A 125 -3.57 0.25 -18.49
N SER A 126 -4.24 1.23 -19.08
CA SER A 126 -3.63 2.20 -20.01
C SER A 126 -2.56 3.07 -19.33
N LEU A 127 -2.76 3.43 -18.05
CA LEU A 127 -1.77 4.19 -17.29
C LEU A 127 -0.57 3.32 -16.96
N LEU A 128 -0.80 2.08 -16.51
CA LEU A 128 0.29 1.15 -16.20
C LEU A 128 1.17 0.89 -17.43
N LEU A 129 0.58 0.70 -18.61
CA LEU A 129 1.32 0.54 -19.88
C LEU A 129 2.15 1.79 -20.22
N LYS A 130 1.59 2.99 -20.06
CA LYS A 130 2.35 4.24 -20.24
C LYS A 130 3.52 4.33 -19.27
N LEU A 131 3.30 4.06 -17.99
CA LEU A 131 4.35 4.05 -16.97
C LEU A 131 5.46 3.05 -17.31
N LYS A 132 5.11 1.87 -17.80
CA LYS A 132 6.11 0.87 -18.26
C LYS A 132 6.91 1.34 -19.45
N THR A 133 6.33 2.14 -20.34
CA THR A 133 7.06 2.73 -21.48
C THR A 133 8.13 3.71 -21.00
N PHE A 134 7.79 4.58 -20.03
CA PHE A 134 8.74 5.56 -19.49
C PHE A 134 9.73 4.95 -18.48
N PHE A 135 9.31 3.93 -17.74
CA PHE A 135 10.11 3.26 -16.71
C PHE A 135 10.28 1.76 -16.99
N PRO A 136 10.90 1.36 -18.12
CA PRO A 136 10.93 -0.05 -18.57
C PRO A 136 11.65 -0.98 -17.59
N ARG A 137 12.62 -0.47 -16.82
CA ARG A 137 13.42 -1.24 -15.85
C ARG A 137 12.81 -1.27 -14.45
N VAL A 138 11.80 -0.45 -14.19
CA VAL A 138 11.16 -0.35 -12.88
C VAL A 138 10.16 -1.49 -12.71
N LYS A 139 10.23 -2.16 -11.55
CA LYS A 139 9.19 -3.12 -11.15
C LYS A 139 8.00 -2.34 -10.59
N PHE A 140 6.82 -2.56 -11.16
CA PHE A 140 5.57 -2.08 -10.60
C PHE A 140 4.96 -3.18 -9.74
N LEU A 141 4.65 -2.85 -8.49
CA LEU A 141 4.06 -3.79 -7.54
C LEU A 141 2.78 -3.18 -6.99
N GLN A 142 1.66 -3.82 -7.28
CA GLN A 142 0.39 -3.45 -6.67
C GLN A 142 0.36 -3.93 -5.22
N THR A 143 0.06 -3.02 -4.31
CA THR A 143 -0.16 -3.30 -2.89
C THR A 143 -1.64 -3.29 -2.59
N PHE A 144 -2.05 -4.10 -1.63
CA PHE A 144 -3.43 -4.16 -1.16
C PHE A 144 -3.48 -4.14 0.36
N GLY A 145 -4.46 -3.46 0.88
CA GLY A 145 -4.79 -3.43 2.30
C GLY A 145 -5.86 -2.40 2.59
N THR A 146 -6.51 -2.59 3.71
CA THR A 146 -7.51 -1.65 4.22
C THR A 146 -7.08 -1.15 5.59
N SER A 147 -7.64 -0.04 6.01
CA SER A 147 -7.38 0.47 7.36
C SER A 147 -7.80 -0.55 8.42
N GLU A 148 -8.79 -1.38 8.12
CA GLU A 148 -9.34 -2.39 9.01
C GLU A 148 -8.49 -3.66 9.12
N THR A 149 -7.82 -4.08 8.05
CA THR A 149 -7.12 -5.37 7.99
C THR A 149 -5.59 -5.23 8.00
N GLY A 150 -5.09 -4.00 7.84
CA GLY A 150 -3.67 -3.74 7.62
C GLY A 150 -3.26 -3.94 6.16
N ILE A 151 -1.97 -3.88 5.89
CA ILE A 151 -1.40 -4.05 4.55
C ILE A 151 -0.89 -5.48 4.41
N SER A 152 -1.44 -6.22 3.47
CA SER A 152 -1.04 -7.59 3.16
C SER A 152 0.14 -7.63 2.19
N GLN A 153 0.96 -8.67 2.28
CA GLN A 153 1.97 -8.95 1.27
C GLN A 153 1.28 -9.36 -0.02
N THR A 154 1.73 -8.77 -1.12
CA THR A 154 1.17 -9.02 -2.45
C THR A 154 2.24 -9.35 -3.46
N THR A 155 1.84 -10.07 -4.50
CA THR A 155 2.66 -10.32 -5.68
C THR A 155 1.84 -9.92 -6.91
N SER A 156 2.36 -8.99 -7.72
CA SER A 156 1.74 -8.70 -9.03
C SER A 156 2.01 -9.85 -10.00
N LYS A 157 1.05 -10.20 -10.84
CA LYS A 157 1.18 -11.28 -11.84
C LYS A 157 2.36 -11.02 -12.78
N SER A 158 2.51 -9.77 -13.21
CA SER A 158 3.69 -9.23 -13.89
C SER A 158 3.78 -7.73 -13.61
N SER A 159 4.86 -7.09 -14.04
CA SER A 159 5.07 -5.65 -13.81
C SER A 159 4.19 -4.75 -14.69
N ASP A 160 3.48 -5.31 -15.64
CA ASP A 160 2.54 -4.67 -16.57
C ASP A 160 1.11 -5.19 -16.41
N SER A 161 0.85 -5.96 -15.36
CA SER A 161 -0.46 -6.50 -15.04
C SER A 161 -1.06 -5.83 -13.80
N THR A 162 -2.35 -5.56 -13.85
CA THR A 162 -3.15 -5.08 -12.72
C THR A 162 -3.74 -6.24 -11.89
N PHE A 163 -3.37 -7.49 -12.20
CA PHE A 163 -3.69 -8.64 -11.36
C PHE A 163 -2.65 -8.82 -10.25
N LEU A 164 -3.12 -9.02 -9.04
CA LEU A 164 -2.31 -9.30 -7.86
C LEU A 164 -2.76 -10.58 -7.17
N LYS A 165 -1.86 -11.17 -6.40
CA LYS A 165 -2.14 -12.25 -5.46
C LYS A 165 -1.81 -11.77 -4.06
N ILE A 166 -2.68 -12.01 -3.10
CA ILE A 166 -2.39 -11.81 -1.68
C ILE A 166 -1.66 -13.07 -1.21
N ASP A 167 -0.39 -12.92 -0.90
CA ASP A 167 0.52 -14.01 -0.51
C ASP A 167 1.15 -13.66 0.85
N ASP A 168 0.29 -13.58 1.86
CA ASP A 168 0.65 -13.17 3.21
C ASP A 168 0.29 -14.29 4.19
N PRO A 169 1.26 -14.84 4.95
CA PRO A 169 1.02 -15.93 5.90
C PRO A 169 0.11 -15.53 7.07
N ASN A 170 -0.11 -14.24 7.26
CA ASN A 170 -0.97 -13.69 8.31
C ASN A 170 -2.35 -13.29 7.81
N THR A 171 -2.66 -13.52 6.53
CA THR A 171 -3.90 -13.09 5.89
C THR A 171 -4.55 -14.24 5.14
N GLU A 172 -5.80 -14.50 5.45
CA GLU A 172 -6.68 -15.41 4.73
C GLU A 172 -7.64 -14.60 3.86
N ILE A 173 -7.94 -15.10 2.69
CA ILE A 173 -8.89 -14.49 1.76
C ILE A 173 -9.96 -15.50 1.31
N LYS A 174 -11.14 -15.00 1.03
CA LYS A 174 -12.18 -15.73 0.27
C LYS A 174 -12.98 -14.75 -0.56
N ILE A 175 -13.57 -15.25 -1.63
CA ILE A 175 -14.45 -14.46 -2.48
C ILE A 175 -15.89 -14.95 -2.27
N VAL A 176 -16.76 -14.03 -1.91
CA VAL A 176 -18.16 -14.32 -1.62
C VAL A 176 -19.03 -13.45 -2.52
N ARG A 177 -19.69 -14.08 -3.49
CA ARG A 177 -20.53 -13.39 -4.51
C ARG A 177 -19.76 -12.27 -5.25
N GLY A 178 -18.50 -12.53 -5.58
CA GLY A 178 -17.63 -11.56 -6.26
C GLY A 178 -16.98 -10.52 -5.35
N GLU A 179 -17.30 -10.48 -4.06
CA GLU A 179 -16.69 -9.57 -3.09
C GLU A 179 -15.51 -10.24 -2.38
N LEU A 180 -14.40 -9.53 -2.24
CA LEU A 180 -13.24 -9.97 -1.47
C LEU A 180 -13.51 -9.85 0.03
N TRP A 181 -13.37 -10.93 0.75
CA TRP A 181 -13.41 -10.96 2.22
C TRP A 181 -12.04 -11.34 2.76
N ILE A 182 -11.62 -10.68 3.84
CA ILE A 182 -10.28 -10.85 4.43
C ILE A 182 -10.40 -11.15 5.91
N ARG A 183 -9.51 -12.03 6.39
CA ARG A 183 -9.27 -12.25 7.81
C ARG A 183 -7.76 -12.15 8.05
N SER A 184 -7.33 -11.20 8.88
CA SER A 184 -5.91 -10.90 9.11
C SER A 184 -5.57 -10.84 10.59
N LYS A 185 -4.35 -11.26 10.96
CA LYS A 185 -3.82 -11.11 12.33
C LYS A 185 -3.61 -9.65 12.72
N THR A 186 -3.51 -8.75 11.74
CA THR A 186 -3.32 -7.31 11.94
C THR A 186 -4.62 -6.51 11.88
N GLN A 187 -5.76 -7.20 11.75
CA GLN A 187 -7.05 -6.50 11.69
C GLN A 187 -7.37 -5.75 12.98
N VAL A 188 -8.20 -4.73 12.87
CA VAL A 188 -8.66 -3.92 13.99
C VAL A 188 -9.33 -4.79 15.08
N MET A 189 -9.13 -4.39 16.31
CA MET A 189 -9.82 -4.99 17.46
C MET A 189 -11.27 -4.49 17.56
N GLY A 190 -11.56 -3.33 16.97
CA GLY A 190 -12.87 -2.70 16.96
C GLY A 190 -12.82 -1.23 16.58
N TYR A 191 -13.97 -0.59 16.65
CA TYR A 191 -14.13 0.85 16.50
C TYR A 191 -14.57 1.46 17.84
N LEU A 192 -14.11 2.68 18.12
CA LEU A 192 -14.59 3.44 19.28
C LEU A 192 -15.94 4.09 19.03
N ASN A 193 -16.24 4.42 17.78
CA ASN A 193 -17.39 5.24 17.40
C ASN A 193 -18.18 4.70 16.19
N SER A 194 -18.07 3.41 15.89
CA SER A 194 -18.77 2.77 14.78
C SER A 194 -19.09 1.31 15.11
N SER A 195 -20.05 0.73 14.39
CA SER A 195 -20.40 -0.69 14.52
C SER A 195 -19.41 -1.59 13.77
N MET A 196 -19.41 -2.88 14.15
CA MET A 196 -18.61 -3.93 13.52
C MET A 196 -19.38 -4.70 12.44
N GLU A 197 -20.42 -4.13 11.84
CA GLU A 197 -21.32 -4.81 10.87
C GLU A 197 -20.62 -5.37 9.64
N ARG A 198 -19.47 -4.78 9.27
CA ARG A 198 -18.64 -5.31 8.17
C ARG A 198 -17.83 -6.52 8.56
N PHE A 199 -17.78 -6.88 9.84
CA PHE A 199 -17.14 -8.10 10.33
C PHE A 199 -18.20 -9.18 10.58
N THR A 200 -17.88 -10.39 10.18
CA THR A 200 -18.69 -11.57 10.51
C THR A 200 -18.32 -12.07 11.91
N GLU A 201 -19.18 -12.90 12.53
CA GLU A 201 -18.94 -13.47 13.85
C GLU A 201 -17.66 -14.33 13.88
N ASP A 202 -17.32 -14.98 12.74
CA ASP A 202 -16.11 -15.78 12.57
C ASP A 202 -14.88 -14.95 12.10
N GLY A 203 -14.96 -13.60 12.17
CA GLY A 203 -13.85 -12.67 12.03
C GLY A 203 -13.48 -12.26 10.61
N TRP A 204 -14.31 -12.53 9.59
CA TRP A 204 -14.07 -12.04 8.23
C TRP A 204 -14.51 -10.59 8.07
N PHE A 205 -13.64 -9.79 7.49
CA PHE A 205 -13.93 -8.42 7.07
C PHE A 205 -14.46 -8.42 5.64
N LYS A 206 -15.64 -7.85 5.45
CA LYS A 206 -16.26 -7.60 4.14
C LYS A 206 -15.69 -6.32 3.58
N THR A 207 -14.78 -6.42 2.59
CA THR A 207 -14.05 -5.24 2.08
C THR A 207 -14.94 -4.29 1.30
N GLY A 208 -15.98 -4.80 0.66
CA GLY A 208 -16.81 -4.06 -0.31
C GLY A 208 -16.16 -4.02 -1.70
N ASP A 209 -14.94 -4.55 -1.87
CA ASP A 209 -14.26 -4.59 -3.15
C ASP A 209 -14.74 -5.77 -3.97
N LEU A 210 -15.21 -5.51 -5.19
CA LEU A 210 -15.53 -6.52 -6.17
C LEU A 210 -14.27 -6.92 -6.91
N VAL A 211 -14.09 -8.22 -7.15
CA VAL A 211 -12.90 -8.76 -7.78
C VAL A 211 -13.21 -9.62 -8.99
N GLU A 212 -12.35 -9.53 -9.99
CA GLU A 212 -12.23 -10.46 -11.10
C GLU A 212 -11.19 -11.52 -10.74
N GLU A 213 -11.54 -12.79 -10.84
CA GLU A 213 -10.64 -13.91 -10.53
C GLU A 213 -9.95 -14.45 -11.78
N ALA A 214 -8.65 -14.68 -11.70
CA ALA A 214 -7.90 -15.45 -12.69
C ALA A 214 -7.68 -16.88 -12.20
N SER A 215 -7.41 -17.82 -13.14
CA SER A 215 -7.32 -19.25 -12.89
C SER A 215 -6.24 -19.71 -11.90
N ASP A 216 -5.27 -18.86 -11.59
CA ASP A 216 -4.07 -19.15 -10.80
C ASP A 216 -4.03 -18.44 -9.43
N GLY A 217 -5.21 -17.99 -8.97
CA GLY A 217 -5.39 -17.32 -7.67
C GLY A 217 -4.99 -15.86 -7.67
N TYR A 218 -4.77 -15.26 -8.86
CA TYR A 218 -4.66 -13.82 -8.99
C TYR A 218 -6.03 -13.18 -9.10
N ILE A 219 -6.16 -11.99 -8.53
CA ILE A 219 -7.38 -11.20 -8.55
C ILE A 219 -7.07 -9.80 -9.10
N LYS A 220 -8.06 -9.19 -9.72
CA LYS A 220 -8.07 -7.77 -10.09
C LYS A 220 -9.20 -7.09 -9.33
N ILE A 221 -8.89 -5.96 -8.71
CA ILE A 221 -9.81 -5.17 -7.89
C ILE A 221 -10.26 -3.96 -8.68
#